data_cd505958ec41e5241b033cca41dec04e
#
_entry.id   cd505958ec41e5241b033cca41dec04e
#
_cell.length_a   1.000
_cell.length_b   1.000
_cell.length_c   1.000
_cell.angle_alpha   90.00
_cell.angle_beta   90.00
_cell.angle_gamma   90.00
#
_symmetry.space_group_name_H-M   'P 1'
#
loop_
_entity.id
_entity.type
_entity.pdbx_description
1 polymer ?
#
loop_
_entity_poly.entity_id
_entity_poly.type
_entity_poly.pdbx_seq_one_letter_code
_entity_poly.pdbx_strand_id
1 'polypeptide(L)'
;MTKEKMLLEHGAGGLLSSELVRNLFLPAFRNPCLQQLTDSAVLELKGKKICFTTDSYVVSPVFFPGGDIGSLAVHGTVNDLAVCGGKPLCMSAGMILEEGFPMSDLEKIVGSMAMAALNAGVQFVTGDTKVVPRGAADGLFI
;
A
#
# COMPACT_ATOMS: atom_id res chain seq x y z
N MET A 1 -20.57 26.39 10.13
CA MET A 1 -19.95 25.04 10.18
C MET A 1 -18.58 25.13 9.52
N THR A 2 -17.51 25.16 10.29
CA THR A 2 -16.14 25.04 9.78
C THR A 2 -16.06 23.66 9.15
N LYS A 3 -15.82 23.61 7.83
CA LYS A 3 -15.54 22.33 7.14
C LYS A 3 -14.22 21.81 7.71
N GLU A 4 -14.26 20.77 8.50
CA GLU A 4 -13.08 20.07 8.97
C GLU A 4 -12.26 19.61 7.75
N LYS A 5 -10.96 19.82 7.81
CA LYS A 5 -10.03 19.41 6.76
C LYS A 5 -9.28 18.15 7.21
N MET A 6 -8.82 17.37 6.24
CA MET A 6 -7.93 16.24 6.54
C MET A 6 -6.62 16.75 7.15
N LEU A 7 -6.17 16.06 8.19
CA LEU A 7 -4.90 16.28 8.87
C LEU A 7 -4.00 15.06 8.61
N LEU A 8 -2.69 15.20 8.78
CA LEU A 8 -1.74 14.08 8.63
C LEU A 8 -2.06 12.92 9.57
N GLU A 9 -2.51 13.23 10.78
CA GLU A 9 -2.87 12.26 11.82
C GLU A 9 -4.02 11.33 11.41
N HIS A 10 -4.88 11.74 10.46
CA HIS A 10 -5.92 10.85 9.92
C HIS A 10 -5.36 9.69 9.10
N GLY A 11 -4.11 9.79 8.61
CA GLY A 11 -3.40 8.72 7.91
C GLY A 11 -2.34 8.00 8.73
N ALA A 12 -2.11 8.38 10.00
CA ALA A 12 -0.99 7.89 10.81
C ALA A 12 -1.27 6.60 11.60
N GLY A 13 -2.41 5.94 11.40
CA GLY A 13 -2.77 4.69 12.10
C GLY A 13 -3.21 4.86 13.56
N GLY A 14 -3.36 6.12 14.05
CA GLY A 14 -3.77 6.43 15.42
C GLY A 14 -5.28 6.56 15.62
N LEU A 15 -5.67 7.30 16.67
CA LEU A 15 -7.08 7.50 17.05
C LEU A 15 -7.88 8.14 15.91
N LEU A 16 -7.38 9.23 15.31
CA LEU A 16 -8.07 9.92 14.21
C LEU A 16 -8.24 9.05 12.97
N SER A 17 -7.26 8.19 12.65
CA SER A 17 -7.40 7.19 11.57
C SER A 17 -8.51 6.20 11.89
N SER A 18 -8.55 5.69 13.13
CA SER A 18 -9.59 4.76 13.58
C SER A 18 -10.98 5.38 13.55
N GLU A 19 -11.11 6.64 13.97
CA GLU A 19 -12.37 7.40 13.91
C GLU A 19 -12.81 7.63 12.46
N LEU A 20 -11.89 8.00 11.55
CA LEU A 20 -12.18 8.16 10.13
C LEU A 20 -12.71 6.86 9.52
N VAL A 21 -12.05 5.73 9.81
CA VAL A 21 -12.49 4.41 9.33
C VAL A 21 -13.88 4.07 9.87
N ARG A 22 -14.10 4.20 11.17
CA ARG A 22 -15.35 3.81 11.82
C ARG A 22 -16.54 4.70 11.46
N ASN A 23 -16.30 6.00 11.31
CA ASN A 23 -17.38 6.98 11.16
C ASN A 23 -17.69 7.31 9.69
N LEU A 24 -16.73 7.09 8.76
CA LEU A 24 -16.92 7.41 7.35
C LEU A 24 -16.87 6.16 6.46
N PHE A 25 -15.79 5.38 6.51
CA PHE A 25 -15.58 4.29 5.55
C PHE A 25 -16.43 3.06 5.86
N LEU A 26 -16.49 2.62 7.12
CA LEU A 26 -17.30 1.47 7.51
C LEU A 26 -18.80 1.66 7.21
N PRO A 27 -19.44 2.80 7.51
CA PRO A 27 -20.83 3.00 7.15
C PRO A 27 -21.06 3.03 5.64
N ALA A 28 -20.12 3.61 4.87
CA ALA A 28 -20.23 3.75 3.42
C ALA A 28 -20.04 2.42 2.67
N PHE A 29 -19.09 1.58 3.13
CA PHE A 29 -18.70 0.33 2.47
C PHE A 29 -19.12 -0.94 3.22
N ARG A 30 -20.09 -0.85 4.09
CA ARG A 30 -20.51 -1.88 5.05
C ARG A 30 -20.65 -3.26 4.40
N ASN A 31 -19.81 -4.20 4.86
CA ASN A 31 -19.90 -5.62 4.52
C ASN A 31 -19.24 -6.47 5.65
N PRO A 32 -19.53 -7.79 5.72
CA PRO A 32 -19.01 -8.63 6.79
C PRO A 32 -17.48 -8.75 6.84
N CYS A 33 -16.78 -8.66 5.71
CA CYS A 33 -15.33 -8.74 5.67
C CYS A 33 -14.69 -7.47 6.24
N LEU A 34 -15.16 -6.29 5.80
CA LEU A 34 -14.61 -5.01 6.24
C LEU A 34 -14.86 -4.75 7.73
N GLN A 35 -15.96 -5.28 8.29
CA GLN A 35 -16.28 -5.13 9.72
C GLN A 35 -15.28 -5.81 10.66
N GLN A 36 -14.48 -6.75 10.18
CA GLN A 36 -13.47 -7.45 10.98
C GLN A 36 -12.27 -6.55 11.34
N LEU A 37 -12.00 -5.50 10.54
CA LEU A 37 -10.90 -4.54 10.75
C LEU A 37 -9.54 -5.24 10.98
N THR A 38 -9.26 -6.27 10.22
CA THR A 38 -7.98 -6.99 10.21
C THR A 38 -7.05 -6.41 9.14
N ASP A 39 -5.74 -6.66 9.23
CA ASP A 39 -4.73 -6.16 8.30
C ASP A 39 -4.95 -6.67 6.87
N SER A 40 -5.63 -7.79 6.69
CA SER A 40 -6.09 -8.25 5.38
C SER A 40 -7.50 -8.83 5.45
N ALA A 41 -8.24 -8.75 4.34
CA ALA A 41 -9.53 -9.40 4.22
C ALA A 41 -9.37 -10.91 4.02
N VAL A 42 -10.05 -11.71 4.83
CA VAL A 42 -10.14 -13.17 4.64
C VAL A 42 -11.46 -13.49 3.95
N LEU A 43 -11.36 -13.93 2.70
CA LEU A 43 -12.50 -14.26 1.84
C LEU A 43 -12.66 -15.76 1.72
N GLU A 44 -13.90 -16.25 1.80
CA GLU A 44 -14.21 -17.64 1.57
C GLU A 44 -14.67 -17.84 0.12
N LEU A 45 -13.88 -18.60 -0.66
CA LEU A 45 -14.13 -18.83 -2.08
C LEU A 45 -14.14 -20.33 -2.37
N LYS A 46 -15.32 -20.89 -2.65
CA LYS A 46 -15.51 -22.33 -2.97
C LYS A 46 -14.80 -23.26 -1.97
N GLY A 47 -14.94 -22.99 -0.68
CA GLY A 47 -14.35 -23.80 0.40
C GLY A 47 -12.84 -23.54 0.65
N LYS A 48 -12.26 -22.54 0.01
CA LYS A 48 -10.89 -22.07 0.27
C LYS A 48 -10.90 -20.68 0.89
N LYS A 49 -9.98 -20.43 1.81
CA LYS A 49 -9.75 -19.09 2.35
C LYS A 49 -8.68 -18.38 1.53
N ILE A 50 -8.96 -17.14 1.14
CA ILE A 50 -8.05 -16.25 0.43
C ILE A 50 -7.89 -15.00 1.25
N CYS A 51 -6.62 -14.60 1.53
CA CYS A 51 -6.30 -13.31 2.12
C CYS A 51 -6.07 -12.28 1.01
N PHE A 52 -6.62 -11.08 1.17
CA PHE A 52 -6.48 -9.97 0.25
C PHE A 52 -6.20 -8.68 1.03
N THR A 53 -5.15 -7.96 0.68
CA THR A 53 -4.78 -6.67 1.26
C THR A 53 -4.37 -5.67 0.19
N THR A 54 -4.34 -4.41 0.54
CA THR A 54 -3.80 -3.30 -0.26
C THR A 54 -3.22 -2.26 0.65
N ASP A 55 -2.03 -1.78 0.32
CA ASP A 55 -1.33 -0.70 0.99
C ASP A 55 -0.96 0.40 0.03
N SER A 56 -0.69 1.58 0.59
CA SER A 56 -0.11 2.71 -0.13
C SER A 56 1.12 3.20 0.64
N TYR A 57 2.21 3.39 -0.08
CA TYR A 57 3.49 3.78 0.51
C TYR A 57 3.89 5.18 0.08
N VAL A 58 4.14 6.00 1.09
CA VAL A 58 4.62 7.38 0.99
C VAL A 58 5.78 7.51 1.97
N VAL A 59 7.00 7.70 1.47
CA VAL A 59 8.18 7.89 2.30
C VAL A 59 9.12 8.91 1.66
N SER A 60 9.63 9.82 2.45
CA SER A 60 10.61 10.82 2.04
C SER A 60 11.76 10.83 3.07
N PRO A 61 13.02 10.66 2.62
CA PRO A 61 13.44 10.40 1.24
C PRO A 61 13.08 8.97 0.76
N VAL A 62 12.91 8.78 -0.56
CA VAL A 62 12.55 7.48 -1.16
C VAL A 62 13.62 6.40 -1.00
N PHE A 63 14.88 6.80 -0.81
CA PHE A 63 16.00 5.94 -0.39
C PHE A 63 16.38 6.27 1.05
N PHE A 64 16.51 5.27 1.89
CA PHE A 64 16.81 5.43 3.31
C PHE A 64 17.77 4.32 3.79
N PRO A 65 18.40 4.45 4.95
CA PRO A 65 19.25 3.40 5.50
C PRO A 65 18.50 2.08 5.65
N GLY A 66 18.96 1.06 4.94
CA GLY A 66 18.38 -0.29 4.99
C GLY A 66 17.36 -0.60 3.87
N GLY A 67 17.01 0.35 3.01
CA GLY A 67 16.08 0.09 1.91
C GLY A 67 15.67 1.31 1.10
N ASP A 68 14.59 1.14 0.38
CA ASP A 68 13.91 2.19 -0.39
C ASP A 68 12.39 1.94 -0.37
N ILE A 69 11.64 2.88 -0.94
CA ILE A 69 10.18 2.79 -1.02
C ILE A 69 9.72 1.50 -1.74
N GLY A 70 10.49 1.00 -2.72
CA GLY A 70 10.15 -0.22 -3.46
C GLY A 70 10.26 -1.48 -2.61
N SER A 71 11.38 -1.65 -1.89
CA SER A 71 11.55 -2.76 -0.96
C SER A 71 10.54 -2.69 0.19
N LEU A 72 10.26 -1.48 0.70
CA LEU A 72 9.26 -1.24 1.73
C LEU A 72 7.86 -1.67 1.26
N ALA A 73 7.46 -1.27 0.05
CA ALA A 73 6.14 -1.61 -0.50
C ALA A 73 5.92 -3.12 -0.60
N VAL A 74 6.93 -3.87 -1.04
CA VAL A 74 6.81 -5.34 -1.12
C VAL A 74 6.74 -5.97 0.27
N HIS A 75 7.67 -5.62 1.15
CA HIS A 75 7.76 -6.25 2.47
C HIS A 75 6.58 -5.90 3.37
N GLY A 76 6.09 -4.65 3.35
CA GLY A 76 4.93 -4.23 4.14
C GLY A 76 3.66 -4.97 3.70
N THR A 77 3.37 -4.99 2.40
CA THR A 77 2.18 -5.70 1.88
C THR A 77 2.24 -7.21 2.13
N VAL A 78 3.42 -7.82 2.01
CA VAL A 78 3.61 -9.25 2.36
C VAL A 78 3.40 -9.47 3.86
N ASN A 79 3.84 -8.55 4.70
CA ASN A 79 3.66 -8.62 6.15
C ASN A 79 2.19 -8.67 6.56
N ASP A 80 1.33 -7.85 5.94
CA ASP A 80 -0.10 -7.83 6.21
C ASP A 80 -0.79 -9.19 5.92
N LEU A 81 -0.35 -9.86 4.86
CA LEU A 81 -0.80 -11.23 4.59
C LEU A 81 -0.25 -12.22 5.61
N ALA A 82 1.03 -12.07 5.99
CA ALA A 82 1.69 -13.00 6.91
C ALA A 82 1.10 -12.97 8.33
N VAL A 83 0.76 -11.78 8.86
CA VAL A 83 0.15 -11.64 10.19
C VAL A 83 -1.26 -12.22 10.25
N CYS A 84 -1.95 -12.30 9.10
CA CYS A 84 -3.24 -12.99 8.95
C CYS A 84 -3.09 -14.51 8.62
N GLY A 85 -1.85 -15.05 8.61
CA GLY A 85 -1.56 -16.43 8.27
C GLY A 85 -1.68 -16.76 6.77
N GLY A 86 -1.71 -15.74 5.92
CA GLY A 86 -1.78 -15.88 4.47
C GLY A 86 -0.39 -16.13 3.85
N LYS A 87 -0.35 -16.99 2.82
CA LYS A 87 0.84 -17.13 1.97
C LYS A 87 0.67 -16.23 0.75
N PRO A 88 1.60 -15.30 0.47
CA PRO A 88 1.52 -14.45 -0.71
C PRO A 88 1.62 -15.29 -1.98
N LEU A 89 0.79 -14.99 -2.98
CA LEU A 89 0.77 -15.69 -4.27
C LEU A 89 1.22 -14.76 -5.38
N CYS A 90 0.65 -13.57 -5.44
CA CYS A 90 0.95 -12.55 -6.45
C CYS A 90 0.68 -11.16 -5.89
N MET A 91 1.24 -10.16 -6.57
CA MET A 91 1.07 -8.74 -6.26
C MET A 91 0.67 -7.97 -7.51
N SER A 92 -0.02 -6.86 -7.30
CA SER A 92 -0.09 -5.75 -8.23
C SER A 92 0.69 -4.55 -7.67
N ALA A 93 1.13 -3.64 -8.54
CA ALA A 93 1.71 -2.37 -8.12
C ALA A 93 1.07 -1.21 -8.87
N GLY A 94 0.60 -0.22 -8.11
CA GLY A 94 0.23 1.09 -8.65
C GLY A 94 1.33 2.09 -8.31
N MET A 95 1.76 2.88 -9.29
CA MET A 95 2.80 3.89 -9.10
C MET A 95 2.28 5.26 -9.53
N ILE A 96 2.47 6.27 -8.70
CA ILE A 96 2.22 7.67 -9.02
C ILE A 96 3.55 8.40 -8.95
N LEU A 97 4.05 8.86 -10.10
CA LEU A 97 5.33 9.55 -10.22
C LEU A 97 5.11 11.03 -10.48
N GLU A 98 5.93 11.85 -9.89
CA GLU A 98 6.00 13.27 -10.22
C GLU A 98 6.81 13.48 -11.50
N GLU A 99 6.35 14.40 -12.36
CA GLU A 99 7.10 14.82 -13.54
C GLU A 99 8.48 15.34 -13.15
N GLY A 100 9.54 14.78 -13.75
CA GLY A 100 10.93 15.08 -13.43
C GLY A 100 11.57 14.14 -12.42
N PHE A 101 10.87 13.12 -11.94
CA PHE A 101 11.47 12.08 -11.13
C PHE A 101 12.56 11.35 -11.94
N PRO A 102 13.80 11.16 -11.40
CA PRO A 102 14.90 10.60 -12.17
C PRO A 102 14.65 9.16 -12.59
N MET A 103 14.79 8.85 -13.88
CA MET A 103 14.66 7.48 -14.39
C MET A 103 15.63 6.50 -13.73
N SER A 104 16.88 6.94 -13.46
CA SER A 104 17.89 6.13 -12.76
C SER A 104 17.46 5.73 -11.35
N ASP A 105 16.68 6.54 -10.68
CA ASP A 105 16.16 6.24 -9.34
C ASP A 105 14.94 5.32 -9.43
N LEU A 106 14.07 5.52 -10.42
CA LEU A 106 13.00 4.57 -10.71
C LEU A 106 13.54 3.17 -11.03
N GLU A 107 14.59 3.06 -11.85
CA GLU A 107 15.24 1.79 -12.17
C GLU A 107 15.78 1.07 -10.92
N LYS A 108 16.41 1.79 -9.99
CA LYS A 108 16.87 1.23 -8.71
C LYS A 108 15.70 0.73 -7.87
N ILE A 109 14.63 1.53 -7.75
CA ILE A 109 13.45 1.19 -6.96
C ILE A 109 12.75 -0.05 -7.54
N VAL A 110 12.55 -0.11 -8.86
CA VAL A 110 11.97 -1.29 -9.52
C VAL A 110 12.87 -2.52 -9.35
N GLY A 111 14.20 -2.34 -9.42
CA GLY A 111 15.16 -3.41 -9.14
C GLY A 111 15.05 -3.95 -7.71
N SER A 112 14.90 -3.07 -6.72
CA SER A 112 14.73 -3.47 -5.32
C SER A 112 13.37 -4.15 -5.07
N MET A 113 12.29 -3.67 -5.72
CA MET A 113 10.99 -4.34 -5.71
C MET A 113 11.08 -5.77 -6.25
N ALA A 114 11.73 -5.93 -7.40
CA ALA A 114 11.90 -7.24 -8.01
C ALA A 114 12.68 -8.20 -7.10
N MET A 115 13.76 -7.73 -6.48
CA MET A 115 14.55 -8.53 -5.54
C MET A 115 13.76 -8.88 -4.28
N ALA A 116 13.02 -7.93 -3.71
CA ALA A 116 12.17 -8.17 -2.54
C ALA A 116 11.06 -9.19 -2.85
N ALA A 117 10.43 -9.09 -4.02
CA ALA A 117 9.41 -10.02 -4.47
C ALA A 117 9.98 -11.44 -4.66
N LEU A 118 11.17 -11.55 -5.25
CA LEU A 118 11.87 -12.83 -5.40
C LEU A 118 12.14 -13.48 -4.03
N ASN A 119 12.65 -12.71 -3.08
CA ASN A 119 12.95 -13.19 -1.72
C ASN A 119 11.69 -13.60 -0.97
N ALA A 120 10.57 -12.91 -1.17
CA ALA A 120 9.28 -13.25 -0.59
C ALA A 120 8.55 -14.40 -1.32
N GLY A 121 9.08 -14.86 -2.46
CA GLY A 121 8.45 -15.90 -3.27
C GLY A 121 7.14 -15.46 -3.92
N VAL A 122 7.00 -14.18 -4.24
CA VAL A 122 5.81 -13.58 -4.84
C VAL A 122 6.13 -12.98 -6.20
N GLN A 123 5.14 -12.89 -7.09
CA GLN A 123 5.31 -12.33 -8.43
C GLN A 123 4.40 -11.13 -8.65
N PHE A 124 4.92 -10.09 -9.30
CA PHE A 124 4.09 -9.02 -9.85
C PHE A 124 3.38 -9.54 -11.11
N VAL A 125 2.05 -9.46 -11.12
CA VAL A 125 1.21 -9.99 -12.22
C VAL A 125 0.47 -8.90 -12.98
N THR A 126 0.38 -7.70 -12.42
CA THR A 126 -0.24 -6.52 -13.05
C THR A 126 0.21 -5.25 -12.35
N GLY A 127 -0.08 -4.10 -12.95
CA GLY A 127 0.19 -2.80 -12.34
C GLY A 127 -0.40 -1.66 -13.14
N ASP A 128 -0.30 -0.46 -12.60
CA ASP A 128 -0.65 0.79 -13.26
C ASP A 128 0.40 1.85 -12.95
N THR A 129 0.59 2.81 -13.84
CA THR A 129 1.52 3.93 -13.66
C THR A 129 0.86 5.23 -14.10
N LYS A 130 0.91 6.22 -13.23
CA LYS A 130 0.49 7.59 -13.54
C LYS A 130 1.65 8.54 -13.32
N VAL A 131 1.76 9.53 -14.19
CA VAL A 131 2.67 10.65 -14.00
C VAL A 131 1.81 11.89 -13.75
N VAL A 132 2.10 12.59 -12.67
CA VAL A 132 1.40 13.81 -12.27
C VAL A 132 2.31 15.02 -12.48
N PRO A 133 1.74 16.21 -12.67
CA PRO A 133 2.54 17.44 -12.84
C PRO A 133 3.44 17.69 -11.63
N ARG A 134 4.53 18.41 -11.86
CA ARG A 134 5.48 18.83 -10.81
C ARG A 134 4.75 19.57 -9.68
N GLY A 135 5.03 19.20 -8.43
CA GLY A 135 4.38 19.72 -7.23
C GLY A 135 3.04 19.05 -6.88
N ALA A 136 2.60 18.05 -7.65
CA ALA A 136 1.37 17.29 -7.37
C ALA A 136 1.63 15.96 -6.62
N ALA A 137 2.90 15.58 -6.46
CA ALA A 137 3.34 14.46 -5.62
C ALA A 137 4.69 14.83 -4.96
N ASP A 138 5.17 14.01 -4.03
CA ASP A 138 6.53 14.10 -3.48
C ASP A 138 7.39 12.99 -4.07
N GLY A 139 7.76 13.15 -5.33
CA GLY A 139 8.60 12.25 -6.09
C GLY A 139 7.86 11.00 -6.57
N LEU A 140 7.67 10.00 -5.71
CA LEU A 140 7.04 8.71 -6.04
C LEU A 140 6.20 8.20 -4.88
N PHE A 141 4.99 7.74 -5.21
CA PHE A 141 4.14 6.91 -4.33
C PHE A 141 3.91 5.53 -4.98
N ILE A 142 3.84 4.52 -4.15
CA ILE A 142 3.57 3.14 -4.58
C ILE A 142 2.33 2.60 -3.84
#